data_35066baf12c2ba6729a67b684120372e
#
_entry.id   35066baf12c2ba6729a67b684120372e
#
_cell.length_a   1.000
_cell.length_b   1.000
_cell.length_c   1.000
_cell.angle_alpha   90.00
_cell.angle_beta   90.00
_cell.angle_gamma   90.00
#
_symmetry.space_group_name_H-M   'P 1'
#
loop_
_entity.id
_entity.type
_entity.pdbx_description
1 polymer ?
#
loop_
_entity_poly.entity_id
_entity_poly.type
_entity_poly.pdbx_seq_one_letter_code
_entity_poly.pdbx_strand_id
1 'polypeptide(L)'
;MKRNTVITILLIASYFVFLFVAWLTGFNPGQEIGRNFLSFAIDMLKILPGAFILIGLFEVWVKRETIERHLGEESGFRGYLWAILLSSTTIGGLYLALPLAYALYSKGAKLSVIFTYLGAAAICRIPMAIFEASFLGIKFTAIRWLVSLPLVIITSILLGNYLTRKGYKAPAGK
;
A
#
# COMPACT_ATOMS: atom_id res chain seq x y z
N MET A 1 30.16 -9.33 -10.95
CA MET A 1 28.70 -9.27 -10.97
C MET A 1 28.14 -10.34 -10.07
N LYS A 2 27.27 -10.02 -9.07
CA LYS A 2 26.73 -11.02 -8.12
C LYS A 2 25.81 -11.99 -8.89
N ARG A 3 25.90 -13.29 -8.59
CA ARG A 3 25.11 -14.39 -9.21
C ARG A 3 23.62 -14.03 -9.37
N ASN A 4 23.04 -13.36 -8.40
CA ASN A 4 21.65 -12.92 -8.44
C ASN A 4 21.36 -11.89 -9.54
N THR A 5 22.30 -10.99 -9.84
CA THR A 5 22.14 -9.98 -10.91
C THR A 5 22.11 -10.63 -12.30
N VAL A 6 22.93 -11.64 -12.52
CA VAL A 6 22.94 -12.38 -13.79
C VAL A 6 21.64 -13.14 -14.00
N ILE A 7 21.12 -13.81 -12.96
CA ILE A 7 19.85 -14.52 -13.03
C ILE A 7 18.70 -13.54 -13.34
N THR A 8 18.68 -12.38 -12.70
CA THR A 8 17.65 -11.36 -12.95
C THR A 8 17.70 -10.85 -14.39
N ILE A 9 18.90 -10.58 -14.91
CA ILE A 9 19.07 -10.14 -16.31
C ILE A 9 18.60 -11.22 -17.28
N LEU A 10 18.94 -12.48 -17.03
CA LEU A 10 18.50 -13.61 -17.86
C LEU A 10 16.98 -13.77 -17.86
N LEU A 11 16.33 -13.63 -16.70
CA LEU A 11 14.87 -13.70 -16.60
C LEU A 11 14.20 -12.56 -17.37
N ILE A 12 14.71 -11.34 -17.23
CA ILE A 12 14.19 -10.18 -17.98
C ILE A 12 14.39 -10.39 -19.49
N ALA A 13 15.58 -10.81 -19.90
CA ALA A 13 15.86 -11.07 -21.31
C ALA A 13 14.94 -12.18 -21.88
N SER A 14 14.75 -13.28 -21.16
CA SER A 14 13.86 -14.37 -21.58
C SER A 14 12.41 -13.91 -21.74
N TYR A 15 11.93 -13.02 -20.86
CA TYR A 15 10.61 -12.43 -20.96
C TYR A 15 10.44 -11.58 -22.23
N PHE A 16 11.40 -10.72 -22.55
CA PHE A 16 11.36 -9.91 -23.77
C PHE A 16 11.46 -10.77 -25.04
N VAL A 17 12.30 -11.81 -25.03
CA VAL A 17 12.40 -12.76 -26.14
C VAL A 17 11.07 -13.48 -26.33
N PHE A 18 10.43 -13.93 -25.25
CA PHE A 18 9.09 -14.55 -25.31
C PHE A 18 8.06 -13.63 -25.95
N LEU A 19 7.98 -12.36 -25.54
CA LEU A 19 7.06 -11.38 -26.11
C LEU A 19 7.32 -11.14 -27.60
N PHE A 20 8.61 -11.05 -27.99
CA PHE A 20 9.00 -10.85 -29.37
C PHE A 20 8.61 -12.04 -30.26
N VAL A 21 8.85 -13.26 -29.80
CA VAL A 21 8.41 -14.49 -30.50
C VAL A 21 6.90 -14.57 -30.57
N ALA A 22 6.18 -14.25 -29.49
CA ALA A 22 4.73 -14.25 -29.47
C ALA A 22 4.14 -13.24 -30.48
N TRP A 23 4.80 -12.10 -30.64
CA TRP A 23 4.41 -11.10 -31.65
C TRP A 23 4.64 -11.60 -33.08
N LEU A 24 5.78 -12.24 -33.36
CA LEU A 24 6.10 -12.78 -34.68
C LEU A 24 5.21 -13.97 -35.09
N THR A 25 4.88 -14.82 -34.11
CA THR A 25 4.07 -16.03 -34.35
C THR A 25 2.56 -15.79 -34.31
N GLY A 26 2.11 -14.57 -33.97
CA GLY A 26 0.68 -14.28 -33.81
C GLY A 26 0.04 -14.97 -32.61
N PHE A 27 0.83 -15.39 -31.62
CA PHE A 27 0.33 -16.08 -30.42
C PHE A 27 -0.45 -15.13 -29.53
N ASN A 28 -1.78 -15.14 -29.63
CA ASN A 28 -2.68 -14.20 -28.95
C ASN A 28 -2.45 -14.07 -27.44
N PRO A 29 -2.30 -15.14 -26.63
CA PRO A 29 -2.06 -14.99 -25.19
C PRO A 29 -0.75 -14.23 -24.88
N GLY A 30 0.31 -14.42 -25.67
CA GLY A 30 1.57 -13.69 -25.49
C GLY A 30 1.45 -12.20 -25.83
N GLN A 31 0.67 -11.86 -26.85
CA GLN A 31 0.38 -10.46 -27.21
C GLN A 31 -0.49 -9.79 -26.14
N GLU A 32 -1.45 -10.49 -25.55
CA GLU A 32 -2.25 -9.96 -24.45
C GLU A 32 -1.42 -9.69 -23.19
N ILE A 33 -0.48 -10.59 -22.84
CA ILE A 33 0.46 -10.39 -21.74
C ILE A 33 1.30 -9.12 -22.00
N GLY A 34 1.83 -8.94 -23.20
CA GLY A 34 2.61 -7.76 -23.57
C GLY A 34 1.78 -6.47 -23.47
N ARG A 35 0.56 -6.48 -23.97
CA ARG A 35 -0.35 -5.32 -23.92
C ARG A 35 -0.74 -4.97 -22.48
N ASN A 36 -1.08 -5.96 -21.68
CA ASN A 36 -1.44 -5.77 -20.27
C ASN A 36 -0.24 -5.23 -19.47
N PHE A 37 0.96 -5.73 -19.74
CA PHE A 37 2.18 -5.20 -19.12
C PHE A 37 2.43 -3.74 -19.49
N LEU A 38 2.32 -3.38 -20.78
CA LEU A 38 2.50 -2.00 -21.23
C LEU A 38 1.44 -1.07 -20.64
N SER A 39 0.18 -1.48 -20.64
CA SER A 39 -0.91 -0.73 -20.01
C SER A 39 -0.64 -0.48 -18.52
N PHE A 40 -0.29 -1.53 -17.79
CA PHE A 40 0.07 -1.41 -16.38
C PHE A 40 1.29 -0.50 -16.15
N ALA A 41 2.33 -0.63 -16.95
CA ALA A 41 3.52 0.22 -16.85
C ALA A 41 3.21 1.70 -17.10
N ILE A 42 2.39 1.98 -18.12
CA ILE A 42 1.95 3.36 -18.44
C ILE A 42 1.10 3.92 -17.29
N ASP A 43 0.17 3.13 -16.75
CA ASP A 43 -0.68 3.58 -15.64
C ASP A 43 0.15 3.83 -14.37
N MET A 44 1.13 2.99 -14.08
CA MET A 44 2.08 3.23 -12.99
C MET A 44 2.90 4.51 -13.23
N LEU A 45 3.39 4.71 -14.46
CA LEU A 45 4.17 5.90 -14.79
C LEU A 45 3.36 7.21 -14.65
N LYS A 46 2.04 7.16 -14.89
CA LYS A 46 1.15 8.31 -14.69
C LYS A 46 0.85 8.56 -13.20
N ILE A 47 0.69 7.50 -12.43
CA ILE A 47 0.28 7.59 -11.01
C ILE A 47 1.47 7.95 -10.11
N LEU A 48 2.66 7.36 -10.36
CA LEU A 48 3.82 7.52 -9.50
C LEU A 48 4.27 8.98 -9.30
N PRO A 49 4.38 9.83 -10.34
CA PRO A 49 4.77 11.23 -10.14
C PRO A 49 3.79 12.00 -9.24
N GLY A 50 2.49 11.84 -9.49
CA GLY A 50 1.46 12.44 -8.64
C GLY A 50 1.52 11.95 -7.19
N ALA A 51 1.79 10.67 -7.01
CA ALA A 51 1.99 10.06 -5.72
C ALA A 51 3.17 10.66 -4.95
N PHE A 52 4.34 10.79 -5.60
CA PHE A 52 5.52 11.37 -4.98
C PHE A 52 5.34 12.85 -4.63
N ILE A 53 4.63 13.61 -5.48
CA ILE A 53 4.28 15.01 -5.20
C ILE A 53 3.39 15.08 -3.96
N LEU A 54 2.35 14.23 -3.86
CA LEU A 54 1.46 14.18 -2.70
C LEU A 54 2.21 13.80 -1.42
N ILE A 55 3.11 12.82 -1.50
CA ILE A 55 3.94 12.42 -0.35
C ILE A 55 4.86 13.57 0.07
N GLY A 56 5.52 14.25 -0.88
CA GLY A 56 6.36 15.41 -0.60
C GLY A 56 5.56 16.57 0.03
N LEU A 57 4.36 16.86 -0.48
CA LEU A 57 3.47 17.85 0.12
C LEU A 57 3.05 17.44 1.54
N PHE A 58 2.71 16.17 1.75
CA PHE A 58 2.37 15.64 3.06
C PHE A 58 3.55 15.79 4.05
N GLU A 59 4.77 15.54 3.58
CA GLU A 59 5.98 15.65 4.38
C GLU A 59 6.25 17.10 4.84
N VAL A 60 5.94 18.07 4.00
CA VAL A 60 6.09 19.49 4.30
C VAL A 60 4.93 20.06 5.11
N TRP A 61 3.68 19.75 4.70
CA TRP A 61 2.48 20.38 5.28
C TRP A 61 2.07 19.76 6.62
N VAL A 62 2.24 18.46 6.77
CA VAL A 62 1.84 17.79 8.01
C VAL A 62 2.98 17.81 9.01
N LYS A 63 2.81 18.64 10.04
CA LYS A 63 3.80 18.80 11.12
C LYS A 63 3.92 17.51 11.92
N ARG A 64 5.13 17.26 12.42
CA ARG A 64 5.43 16.11 13.28
C ARG A 64 4.55 16.07 14.52
N GLU A 65 4.33 17.22 15.16
CA GLU A 65 3.49 17.35 16.36
C GLU A 65 2.04 16.91 16.13
N THR A 66 1.52 17.15 14.92
CA THR A 66 0.17 16.72 14.54
C THR A 66 0.09 15.19 14.45
N ILE A 67 1.12 14.55 13.90
CA ILE A 67 1.19 13.09 13.80
C ILE A 67 1.39 12.46 15.17
N GLU A 68 2.32 12.97 15.98
CA GLU A 68 2.56 12.48 17.35
C GLU A 68 1.30 12.58 18.20
N ARG A 69 0.56 13.68 18.09
CA ARG A 69 -0.68 13.89 18.85
C ARG A 69 -1.82 12.95 18.44
N HIS A 70 -1.98 12.69 17.15
CA HIS A 70 -3.15 11.93 16.63
C HIS A 70 -2.85 10.45 16.36
N LEU A 71 -1.61 10.10 16.07
CA LEU A 71 -1.18 8.77 15.64
C LEU A 71 0.00 8.22 16.48
N GLY A 72 0.51 8.99 17.45
CA GLY A 72 1.63 8.63 18.31
C GLY A 72 1.24 7.71 19.47
N GLU A 73 2.17 7.51 20.41
CA GLU A 73 1.97 6.63 21.57
C GLU A 73 0.82 7.06 22.48
N GLU A 74 0.56 8.37 22.61
CA GLU A 74 -0.48 8.93 23.46
C GLU A 74 -1.86 8.98 22.79
N SER A 75 -1.97 8.64 21.50
CA SER A 75 -3.23 8.74 20.75
C SER A 75 -4.30 7.73 21.19
N GLY A 76 -3.92 6.69 21.94
CA GLY A 76 -4.82 5.65 22.41
C GLY A 76 -5.65 5.02 21.30
N PHE A 77 -6.93 4.76 21.56
CA PHE A 77 -7.85 4.17 20.56
C PHE A 77 -8.16 5.11 19.39
N ARG A 78 -8.12 6.43 19.62
CA ARG A 78 -8.39 7.44 18.59
C ARG A 78 -7.38 7.38 17.44
N GLY A 79 -6.13 6.99 17.70
CA GLY A 79 -5.11 6.81 16.67
C GLY A 79 -5.48 5.77 15.62
N TYR A 80 -6.13 4.68 16.03
CA TYR A 80 -6.61 3.65 15.09
C TYR A 80 -7.73 4.16 14.20
N LEU A 81 -8.67 4.95 14.75
CA LEU A 81 -9.74 5.57 13.98
C LEU A 81 -9.19 6.58 12.95
N TRP A 82 -8.24 7.42 13.35
CA TRP A 82 -7.56 8.33 12.43
C TRP A 82 -6.79 7.59 11.33
N ALA A 83 -6.14 6.47 11.66
CA ALA A 83 -5.46 5.64 10.67
C ALA A 83 -6.44 5.05 9.64
N ILE A 84 -7.62 4.59 10.07
CA ILE A 84 -8.67 4.07 9.18
C ILE A 84 -9.22 5.19 8.30
N LEU A 85 -9.52 6.36 8.84
CA LEU A 85 -9.98 7.52 8.07
C LEU A 85 -8.94 7.94 7.01
N LEU A 86 -7.68 8.04 7.41
CA LEU A 86 -6.59 8.38 6.49
C LEU A 86 -6.43 7.33 5.39
N SER A 87 -6.56 6.05 5.74
CA SER A 87 -6.44 4.95 4.78
C SER A 87 -7.58 4.93 3.77
N SER A 88 -8.81 5.25 4.19
CA SER A 88 -9.98 5.25 3.31
C SER A 88 -9.91 6.32 2.23
N THR A 89 -9.24 7.43 2.49
CA THR A 89 -9.02 8.52 1.54
C THR A 89 -7.79 8.31 0.64
N THR A 90 -6.92 7.34 0.97
CA THR A 90 -5.71 7.08 0.19
C THR A 90 -6.07 6.41 -1.15
N ILE A 91 -5.91 7.18 -2.23
CA ILE A 91 -6.10 6.70 -3.61
C ILE A 91 -4.76 6.12 -4.10
N GLY A 92 -4.77 4.97 -4.80
CA GLY A 92 -3.54 4.39 -5.39
C GLY A 92 -3.00 3.13 -4.74
N GLY A 93 -3.71 2.58 -3.79
CA GLY A 93 -3.42 1.25 -3.26
C GLY A 93 -2.22 1.16 -2.33
N LEU A 94 -1.71 -0.06 -2.22
CA LEU A 94 -0.58 -0.37 -1.34
C LEU A 94 0.70 0.37 -1.76
N TYR A 95 0.85 0.67 -3.03
CA TYR A 95 2.00 1.39 -3.57
C TYR A 95 2.16 2.80 -2.98
N LEU A 96 1.04 3.49 -2.72
CA LEU A 96 1.03 4.78 -2.03
C LEU A 96 0.98 4.65 -0.52
N ALA A 97 0.30 3.62 -0.02
CA ALA A 97 0.18 3.39 1.41
C ALA A 97 1.53 3.11 2.08
N LEU A 98 2.43 2.36 1.42
CA LEU A 98 3.73 2.03 2.00
C LEU A 98 4.65 3.25 2.20
N PRO A 99 4.89 4.11 1.19
CA PRO A 99 5.69 5.32 1.40
C PRO A 99 5.06 6.28 2.41
N LEU A 100 3.72 6.42 2.40
CA LEU A 100 3.03 7.26 3.38
C LEU A 100 3.11 6.68 4.79
N ALA A 101 2.99 5.36 4.95
CA ALA A 101 3.21 4.67 6.22
C ALA A 101 4.61 4.94 6.77
N TYR A 102 5.61 4.93 5.90
CA TYR A 102 6.98 5.27 6.28
C TYR A 102 7.11 6.74 6.70
N ALA A 103 6.50 7.67 5.97
CA ALA A 103 6.48 9.09 6.32
C ALA A 103 5.76 9.33 7.67
N LEU A 104 4.68 8.62 7.97
CA LEU A 104 4.01 8.65 9.26
C LEU A 104 4.92 8.12 10.38
N TYR A 105 5.62 7.00 10.13
CA TYR A 105 6.55 6.41 11.08
C TYR A 105 7.71 7.36 11.41
N SER A 106 8.32 7.97 10.40
CA SER A 106 9.42 8.92 10.58
C SER A 106 9.02 10.17 11.38
N LYS A 107 7.72 10.50 11.36
CA LYS A 107 7.11 11.59 12.13
C LYS A 107 6.60 11.16 13.52
N GLY A 108 6.90 9.94 13.98
CA GLY A 108 6.61 9.49 15.33
C GLY A 108 5.25 8.79 15.52
N ALA A 109 4.60 8.33 14.45
CA ALA A 109 3.41 7.51 14.58
C ALA A 109 3.74 6.15 15.21
N LYS A 110 2.84 5.66 16.07
CA LYS A 110 2.96 4.37 16.73
C LYS A 110 2.91 3.22 15.73
N LEU A 111 3.79 2.23 15.90
CA LEU A 111 3.91 1.11 14.96
C LEU A 111 2.61 0.32 14.76
N SER A 112 1.83 0.11 15.82
CA SER A 112 0.52 -0.54 15.75
C SER A 112 -0.50 0.27 14.95
N VAL A 113 -0.46 1.59 15.04
CA VAL A 113 -1.33 2.49 14.28
C VAL A 113 -0.96 2.47 12.79
N ILE A 114 0.33 2.37 12.47
CA ILE A 114 0.83 2.22 11.09
C ILE A 114 0.37 0.90 10.48
N PHE A 115 0.43 -0.22 11.22
CA PHE A 115 -0.10 -1.48 10.73
C PHE A 115 -1.61 -1.43 10.52
N THR A 116 -2.33 -0.72 11.37
CA THR A 116 -3.77 -0.49 11.16
C THR A 116 -4.02 0.33 9.89
N TYR A 117 -3.23 1.38 9.66
CA TYR A 117 -3.30 2.17 8.43
C TYR A 117 -3.06 1.31 7.19
N LEU A 118 -2.02 0.47 7.18
CA LEU A 118 -1.72 -0.42 6.06
C LEU A 118 -2.80 -1.48 5.84
N GLY A 119 -3.28 -2.11 6.92
CA GLY A 119 -4.36 -3.10 6.84
C GLY A 119 -5.67 -2.50 6.37
N ALA A 120 -6.03 -1.33 6.89
CA ALA A 120 -7.22 -0.61 6.45
C ALA A 120 -7.10 -0.10 5.01
N ALA A 121 -5.92 0.35 4.57
CA ALA A 121 -5.66 0.73 3.19
C ALA A 121 -5.81 -0.44 2.20
N ALA A 122 -5.64 -1.67 2.64
CA ALA A 122 -5.92 -2.85 1.82
C ALA A 122 -7.42 -3.16 1.70
N ILE A 123 -8.22 -2.86 2.74
CA ILE A 123 -9.60 -3.35 2.89
C ILE A 123 -10.65 -2.24 2.66
N CYS A 124 -10.39 -1.01 3.14
CA CYS A 124 -11.41 0.04 3.31
C CYS A 124 -11.31 1.19 2.31
N ARG A 125 -10.89 0.92 1.06
CA ARG A 125 -10.87 1.95 0.03
C ARG A 125 -12.27 2.31 -0.41
N ILE A 126 -12.61 3.60 -0.37
CA ILE A 126 -13.93 4.09 -0.77
C ILE A 126 -14.31 3.65 -2.19
N PRO A 127 -13.46 3.82 -3.24
CA PRO A 127 -13.83 3.38 -4.59
C PRO A 127 -14.10 1.88 -4.70
N MET A 128 -13.30 1.07 -4.01
CA MET A 128 -13.47 -0.39 -4.00
C MET A 128 -14.74 -0.80 -3.25
N ALA A 129 -15.05 -0.10 -2.16
CA ALA A 129 -16.27 -0.35 -1.39
C ALA A 129 -17.54 0.00 -2.17
N ILE A 130 -17.53 1.09 -2.94
CA ILE A 130 -18.64 1.45 -3.83
C ILE A 130 -18.83 0.38 -4.90
N PHE A 131 -17.74 -0.04 -5.54
CA PHE A 131 -17.77 -1.11 -6.54
C PHE A 131 -18.32 -2.41 -5.95
N GLU A 132 -17.82 -2.83 -4.80
CA GLU A 132 -18.27 -4.03 -4.10
C GLU A 132 -19.74 -3.96 -3.71
N ALA A 133 -20.18 -2.83 -3.16
CA ALA A 133 -21.58 -2.61 -2.79
C ALA A 133 -22.52 -2.65 -4.00
N SER A 134 -22.04 -2.23 -5.18
CA SER A 134 -22.82 -2.28 -6.43
C SER A 134 -23.03 -3.69 -6.96
N PHE A 135 -22.06 -4.61 -6.76
CA PHE A 135 -22.13 -5.98 -7.25
C PHE A 135 -22.64 -6.98 -6.21
N LEU A 136 -22.20 -6.86 -4.97
CA LEU A 136 -22.48 -7.79 -3.88
C LEU A 136 -23.53 -7.28 -2.88
N GLY A 137 -23.89 -6.00 -3.02
CA GLY A 137 -24.87 -5.33 -2.17
C GLY A 137 -24.27 -4.71 -0.90
N ILE A 138 -24.94 -3.67 -0.42
CA ILE A 138 -24.52 -2.87 0.73
C ILE A 138 -24.40 -3.71 2.00
N LYS A 139 -25.30 -4.70 2.20
CA LYS A 139 -25.28 -5.57 3.37
C LYS A 139 -23.98 -6.38 3.46
N PHE A 140 -23.51 -6.93 2.36
CA PHE A 140 -22.27 -7.67 2.31
C PHE A 140 -21.07 -6.78 2.66
N THR A 141 -20.97 -5.61 2.03
CA THR A 141 -19.89 -4.65 2.28
C THR A 141 -19.87 -4.18 3.74
N ALA A 142 -21.05 -3.91 4.32
CA ALA A 142 -21.16 -3.50 5.72
C ALA A 142 -20.70 -4.62 6.67
N ILE A 143 -21.14 -5.86 6.47
CA ILE A 143 -20.74 -7.02 7.28
C ILE A 143 -19.23 -7.25 7.15
N ARG A 144 -18.70 -7.19 5.94
CA ARG A 144 -17.25 -7.33 5.70
C ARG A 144 -16.45 -6.28 6.47
N TRP A 145 -16.85 -5.02 6.44
CA TRP A 145 -16.16 -3.96 7.19
C TRP A 145 -16.27 -4.17 8.69
N LEU A 146 -17.46 -4.54 9.17
CA LEU A 146 -17.72 -4.76 10.59
C LEU A 146 -16.91 -5.91 11.19
N VAL A 147 -16.58 -6.91 10.38
CA VAL A 147 -15.72 -8.03 10.78
C VAL A 147 -14.24 -7.71 10.54
N SER A 148 -13.90 -7.15 9.41
CA SER A 148 -12.50 -6.97 9.01
C SER A 148 -11.79 -5.86 9.77
N LEU A 149 -12.48 -4.74 10.07
CA LEU A 149 -11.86 -3.61 10.78
C LEU A 149 -11.42 -3.96 12.20
N PRO A 150 -12.25 -4.58 13.05
CA PRO A 150 -11.81 -5.01 14.38
C PRO A 150 -10.65 -6.02 14.31
N LEU A 151 -10.69 -6.95 13.34
CA LEU A 151 -9.63 -7.92 13.13
C LEU A 151 -8.30 -7.25 12.78
N VAL A 152 -8.33 -6.27 11.87
CA VAL A 152 -7.15 -5.47 11.50
C VAL A 152 -6.61 -4.72 12.72
N ILE A 153 -7.46 -4.09 13.53
CA ILE A 153 -7.03 -3.37 14.72
C ILE A 153 -6.36 -4.35 15.72
N ILE A 154 -7.00 -5.47 16.03
CA ILE A 154 -6.48 -6.47 16.96
C ILE A 154 -5.13 -7.00 16.50
N THR A 155 -5.02 -7.45 15.25
CA THR A 155 -3.77 -7.97 14.69
C THR A 155 -2.67 -6.91 14.65
N SER A 156 -3.02 -5.66 14.35
CA SER A 156 -2.08 -4.53 14.33
C SER A 156 -1.56 -4.20 15.73
N ILE A 157 -2.41 -4.26 16.76
CA ILE A 157 -2.00 -4.06 18.16
C ILE A 157 -1.04 -5.18 18.58
N LEU A 158 -1.40 -6.43 18.32
CA LEU A 158 -0.57 -7.58 18.69
C LEU A 158 0.80 -7.52 18.00
N LEU A 159 0.82 -7.29 16.70
CA LEU A 159 2.05 -7.21 15.91
C LEU A 159 2.89 -5.99 16.29
N GLY A 160 2.24 -4.83 16.44
CA GLY A 160 2.92 -3.58 16.81
C GLY A 160 3.58 -3.70 18.18
N ASN A 161 2.85 -4.20 19.19
CA ASN A 161 3.40 -4.41 20.54
C ASN A 161 4.52 -5.46 20.56
N TYR A 162 4.37 -6.54 19.80
CA TYR A 162 5.40 -7.57 19.70
C TYR A 162 6.71 -7.01 19.10
N LEU A 163 6.61 -6.25 18.00
CA LEU A 163 7.77 -5.67 17.35
C LEU A 163 8.42 -4.56 18.18
N THR A 164 7.62 -3.72 18.84
CA THR A 164 8.11 -2.68 19.74
C THR A 164 8.88 -3.30 20.91
N ARG A 165 8.37 -4.38 21.51
CA ARG A 165 9.08 -5.10 22.57
C ARG A 165 10.41 -5.74 22.11
N LYS A 166 10.49 -6.14 20.84
CA LYS A 166 11.75 -6.63 20.24
C LYS A 166 12.72 -5.51 19.81
N GLY A 167 12.38 -4.26 20.09
CA GLY A 167 13.22 -3.10 19.69
C GLY A 167 13.31 -2.89 18.19
N TYR A 168 12.31 -3.37 17.42
CA TYR A 168 12.29 -3.20 15.97
C TYR A 168 12.18 -1.71 15.63
N LYS A 169 13.14 -1.23 14.86
CA LYS A 169 13.09 0.09 14.21
C LYS A 169 13.04 -0.14 12.71
N ALA A 170 12.06 0.47 12.04
CA ALA A 170 12.04 0.40 10.59
C ALA A 170 13.35 1.00 10.03
N PRO A 171 13.99 0.33 9.04
CA PRO A 171 15.21 0.85 8.46
C PRO A 171 14.95 2.24 7.89
N ALA A 172 15.82 3.20 8.26
CA ALA A 172 15.77 4.52 7.65
C ALA A 172 15.95 4.35 6.14
N GLY A 173 14.98 4.79 5.36
CA GLY A 173 15.09 4.80 3.90
C GLY A 173 16.33 5.64 3.53
N LYS A 174 17.22 5.01 2.76
CA LYS A 174 18.36 5.70 2.15
C LYS A 174 17.88 6.53 0.99
#